data_ef94576e76784d3c3c294325556b39a0
#
_entry.id   ef94576e76784d3c3c294325556b39a0
#
_cell.length_a   1.000
_cell.length_b   1.000
_cell.length_c   1.000
_cell.angle_alpha   90.00
_cell.angle_beta   90.00
_cell.angle_gamma   90.00
#
_symmetry.space_group_name_H-M   'P 1'
#
loop_
_entity.id
_entity.type
_entity.pdbx_description
1 polymer ?
#
loop_
_entity_poly.entity_id
_entity_poly.type
_entity_poly.pdbx_seq_one_letter_code
_entity_poly.pdbx_strand_id
1 'polypeptide(L)'
;MIAKILKIMRSVTILAVVLLSTKVCIPNMETKSNNNNLNKTIDLNTMAIKIEEIKRNDLYTPIDSYTGDITGYAANCPLCGGTLGCTGQNVLDGKTTYNDKEYGEVRIVASSLRMPCGSIVEFKLDRISDKPITAIVLDRGVTGTSLDLLVENEFYAINNVGRVNITYNVLRYGYNRQV
;
A
#
# COMPACT_ATOMS: atom_id res chain seq x y z
N MET A 1 -46.45 -28.25 35.77
CA MET A 1 -47.05 -27.60 34.60
C MET A 1 -46.93 -26.09 34.64
N ILE A 2 -47.18 -25.42 35.71
CA ILE A 2 -47.16 -23.97 35.90
C ILE A 2 -45.77 -23.33 35.60
N ALA A 3 -44.65 -23.96 36.01
CA ALA A 3 -43.30 -23.44 35.83
C ALA A 3 -42.87 -23.38 34.33
N LYS A 4 -43.41 -24.29 33.48
CA LYS A 4 -43.15 -24.24 32.01
C LYS A 4 -43.94 -23.11 31.35
N ILE A 5 -45.15 -22.83 31.80
CA ILE A 5 -45.98 -21.72 31.31
C ILE A 5 -45.36 -20.38 31.63
N LEU A 6 -44.83 -20.19 32.86
CA LEU A 6 -44.11 -18.96 33.25
C LEU A 6 -42.85 -18.72 32.44
N LYS A 7 -42.11 -19.78 32.08
CA LYS A 7 -40.91 -19.61 31.21
C LYS A 7 -41.26 -19.16 29.79
N ILE A 8 -42.37 -19.70 29.24
CA ILE A 8 -42.85 -19.33 27.90
C ILE A 8 -43.36 -17.87 27.91
N MET A 9 -44.13 -17.48 28.93
CA MET A 9 -44.59 -16.10 29.10
C MET A 9 -43.45 -15.10 29.20
N ARG A 10 -42.39 -15.42 29.95
CA ARG A 10 -41.20 -14.58 30.08
C ARG A 10 -40.44 -14.44 28.76
N SER A 11 -40.37 -15.51 27.96
CA SER A 11 -39.71 -15.48 26.64
C SER A 11 -40.48 -14.63 25.63
N VAL A 12 -41.80 -14.70 25.66
CA VAL A 12 -42.68 -13.90 24.76
C VAL A 12 -42.64 -12.42 25.13
N THR A 13 -42.61 -12.06 26.42
CA THR A 13 -42.48 -10.65 26.85
C THR A 13 -41.14 -10.04 26.49
N ILE A 14 -40.04 -10.79 26.57
CA ILE A 14 -38.71 -10.34 26.16
C ILE A 14 -38.66 -10.11 24.63
N LEU A 15 -39.26 -11.00 23.84
CA LEU A 15 -39.34 -10.85 22.40
C LEU A 15 -40.17 -9.63 21.97
N ALA A 16 -41.30 -9.38 22.66
CA ALA A 16 -42.13 -8.21 22.40
C ALA A 16 -41.43 -6.87 22.73
N VAL A 17 -40.65 -6.83 23.83
CA VAL A 17 -39.86 -5.63 24.22
C VAL A 17 -38.75 -5.36 23.19
N VAL A 18 -38.09 -6.40 22.67
CA VAL A 18 -37.05 -6.24 21.61
C VAL A 18 -37.65 -5.73 20.31
N LEU A 19 -38.86 -6.17 19.95
CA LEU A 19 -39.53 -5.71 18.72
C LEU A 19 -40.08 -4.26 18.84
N LEU A 20 -40.39 -3.79 20.05
CA LEU A 20 -40.85 -2.43 20.27
C LEU A 20 -39.71 -1.40 20.43
N SER A 21 -38.49 -1.84 20.71
CA SER A 21 -37.30 -0.94 20.81
C SER A 21 -36.58 -0.67 19.50
N THR A 22 -36.98 -1.28 18.38
CA THR A 22 -36.43 -0.98 17.06
C THR A 22 -37.25 0.11 16.34
N LYS A 23 -37.64 1.19 17.03
CA LYS A 23 -37.95 2.43 16.34
C LYS A 23 -36.62 3.03 15.91
N VAL A 24 -36.14 2.59 14.74
CA VAL A 24 -35.12 3.33 14.00
C VAL A 24 -35.67 4.71 13.72
N CYS A 25 -35.17 5.70 14.43
CA CYS A 25 -35.40 7.10 14.10
C CYS A 25 -34.71 7.34 12.77
N ILE A 26 -35.44 7.19 11.66
CA ILE A 26 -35.00 7.70 10.35
C ILE A 26 -35.14 9.22 10.47
N PRO A 27 -34.05 10.00 10.49
CA PRO A 27 -34.20 11.44 10.38
C PRO A 27 -34.90 11.71 9.04
N ASN A 28 -36.08 12.37 9.10
CA ASN A 28 -36.70 12.96 7.92
C ASN A 28 -35.67 13.90 7.31
N MET A 29 -34.95 13.42 6.31
CA MET A 29 -34.33 14.30 5.34
C MET A 29 -35.48 14.96 4.57
N GLU A 30 -35.88 16.13 5.01
CA GLU A 30 -36.62 17.04 4.15
C GLU A 30 -35.75 17.30 2.91
N THR A 31 -36.05 16.57 1.85
CA THR A 31 -35.57 16.92 0.51
C THR A 31 -36.19 18.25 0.16
N LYS A 32 -35.50 19.36 0.50
CA LYS A 32 -35.70 20.59 -0.22
C LYS A 32 -35.36 20.30 -1.68
N SER A 33 -36.40 20.02 -2.44
CA SER A 33 -36.36 20.00 -3.90
C SER A 33 -35.94 21.39 -4.38
N ASN A 34 -34.63 21.63 -4.43
CA ASN A 34 -34.09 22.68 -5.26
C ASN A 34 -34.05 22.13 -6.68
N ASN A 35 -35.15 22.32 -7.41
CA ASN A 35 -35.19 22.14 -8.86
C ASN A 35 -34.29 23.18 -9.54
N ASN A 36 -32.98 22.99 -9.42
CA ASN A 36 -31.99 23.58 -10.29
C ASN A 36 -31.41 22.47 -11.15
N ASN A 37 -31.95 22.35 -12.35
CA ASN A 37 -31.37 21.72 -13.54
C ASN A 37 -30.05 20.95 -13.31
N LEU A 38 -30.13 19.72 -12.80
CA LEU A 38 -29.03 18.76 -12.87
C LEU A 38 -29.23 17.86 -14.10
N ASN A 39 -29.38 18.46 -15.28
CA ASN A 39 -28.93 17.85 -16.52
C ASN A 39 -27.43 18.08 -16.64
N LYS A 40 -26.66 17.67 -15.61
CA LYS A 40 -25.23 17.48 -15.76
C LYS A 40 -25.08 16.13 -16.45
N THR A 41 -25.08 16.13 -17.77
CA THR A 41 -24.50 15.04 -18.54
C THR A 41 -23.12 14.81 -17.96
N ILE A 42 -22.95 13.75 -17.16
CA ILE A 42 -21.65 13.37 -16.63
C ILE A 42 -20.89 12.93 -17.86
N ASP A 43 -19.98 13.80 -18.31
CA ASP A 43 -19.09 13.52 -19.43
C ASP A 43 -18.32 12.23 -19.08
N LEU A 44 -18.37 11.25 -19.99
CA LEU A 44 -17.67 9.98 -19.86
C LEU A 44 -16.18 10.17 -19.56
N ASN A 45 -15.58 11.23 -20.10
CA ASN A 45 -14.18 11.58 -19.83
C ASN A 45 -13.99 12.00 -18.35
N THR A 46 -14.91 12.77 -17.78
CA THR A 46 -14.88 13.18 -16.37
C THR A 46 -15.05 11.96 -15.45
N MET A 47 -15.91 11.00 -15.83
CA MET A 47 -16.04 9.74 -15.08
C MET A 47 -14.79 8.89 -15.18
N ALA A 48 -14.20 8.75 -16.36
CA ALA A 48 -12.96 8.00 -16.54
C ALA A 48 -11.82 8.58 -15.69
N ILE A 49 -11.63 9.89 -15.70
CA ILE A 49 -10.61 10.58 -14.88
C ILE A 49 -10.84 10.31 -13.38
N LYS A 50 -12.08 10.39 -12.90
CA LYS A 50 -12.37 10.09 -11.48
C LYS A 50 -12.14 8.64 -11.10
N ILE A 51 -12.46 7.72 -11.99
CA ILE A 51 -12.21 6.28 -11.75
C ILE A 51 -10.69 6.02 -11.68
N GLU A 52 -9.91 6.64 -12.56
CA GLU A 52 -8.44 6.52 -12.52
C GLU A 52 -7.85 7.17 -11.27
N GLU A 53 -8.39 8.31 -10.83
CA GLU A 53 -7.97 8.97 -9.58
C GLU A 53 -8.27 8.11 -8.36
N ILE A 54 -9.47 7.50 -8.28
CA ILE A 54 -9.85 6.58 -7.21
C ILE A 54 -8.92 5.36 -7.21
N LYS A 55 -8.66 4.74 -8.36
CA LYS A 55 -7.76 3.60 -8.49
C LYS A 55 -6.34 3.96 -8.06
N ARG A 56 -5.86 5.15 -8.44
CA ARG A 56 -4.53 5.63 -8.05
C ARG A 56 -4.44 5.85 -6.54
N ASN A 57 -5.44 6.50 -5.94
CA ASN A 57 -5.47 6.73 -4.51
C ASN A 57 -5.49 5.41 -3.73
N ASP A 58 -6.25 4.41 -4.22
CA ASP A 58 -6.27 3.07 -3.63
C ASP A 58 -4.91 2.36 -3.78
N LEU A 59 -4.25 2.50 -4.94
CA LEU A 59 -2.96 1.89 -5.24
C LEU A 59 -1.85 2.41 -4.30
N TYR A 60 -1.84 3.70 -3.99
CA TYR A 60 -0.85 4.35 -3.12
C TYR A 60 -1.28 4.47 -1.65
N THR A 61 -2.39 3.84 -1.26
CA THR A 61 -2.76 3.76 0.15
C THR A 61 -1.86 2.75 0.87
N PRO A 62 -1.12 3.17 1.92
CA PRO A 62 -0.27 2.27 2.69
C PRO A 62 -1.07 1.16 3.37
N ILE A 63 -0.60 -0.08 3.26
CA ILE A 63 -1.16 -1.23 3.98
C ILE A 63 -0.38 -1.54 5.25
N ASP A 64 0.87 -1.05 5.33
CA ASP A 64 1.75 -1.17 6.50
C ASP A 64 2.82 -0.08 6.49
N SER A 65 3.54 0.11 7.60
CA SER A 65 4.63 1.08 7.72
C SER A 65 5.72 0.57 8.65
N TYR A 66 6.97 0.77 8.26
CA TYR A 66 8.13 0.37 9.04
C TYR A 66 9.16 1.50 9.14
N THR A 67 9.93 1.45 10.22
CA THR A 67 11.11 2.30 10.38
C THR A 67 12.36 1.43 10.34
N GLY A 68 13.36 1.85 9.58
CA GLY A 68 14.62 1.16 9.43
C GLY A 68 15.67 2.00 8.72
N ASP A 69 16.88 1.50 8.65
CA ASP A 69 17.94 2.16 7.90
C ASP A 69 17.80 1.88 6.41
N ILE A 70 18.00 2.91 5.59
CA ILE A 70 18.26 2.74 4.16
C ILE A 70 19.72 3.01 3.87
N THR A 71 20.32 2.14 3.04
CA THR A 71 21.66 2.28 2.47
C THR A 71 21.60 2.18 0.96
N GLY A 72 22.71 2.40 0.28
CA GLY A 72 22.82 2.19 -1.17
C GLY A 72 23.86 1.14 -1.49
N TYR A 73 23.62 0.34 -2.52
CA TYR A 73 24.58 -0.63 -3.04
C TYR A 73 24.64 -0.61 -4.57
N ALA A 74 25.77 -1.00 -5.11
CA ALA A 74 25.97 -1.12 -6.55
C ALA A 74 26.07 -2.58 -6.95
N ALA A 75 25.51 -2.95 -8.11
CA ALA A 75 25.52 -4.31 -8.61
C ALA A 75 26.94 -4.89 -8.82
N ASN A 76 27.90 -4.03 -9.16
CA ASN A 76 29.28 -4.39 -9.41
C ASN A 76 30.17 -4.38 -8.16
N CYS A 77 29.59 -4.29 -6.96
CA CYS A 77 30.38 -4.42 -5.73
C CYS A 77 31.01 -5.83 -5.66
N PRO A 78 32.22 -6.00 -5.08
CA PRO A 78 32.93 -7.28 -5.06
C PRO A 78 32.17 -8.43 -4.40
N LEU A 79 31.19 -8.10 -3.53
CA LEU A 79 30.39 -9.08 -2.78
C LEU A 79 28.98 -9.26 -3.34
N CYS A 80 28.56 -8.44 -4.33
CA CYS A 80 27.15 -8.38 -4.75
C CYS A 80 26.83 -9.34 -5.91
N GLY A 81 27.82 -9.79 -6.68
CA GLY A 81 27.64 -10.75 -7.79
C GLY A 81 26.75 -10.27 -8.94
N GLY A 82 26.18 -9.09 -8.85
CA GLY A 82 25.36 -8.46 -9.88
C GLY A 82 24.04 -9.15 -10.23
N THR A 83 23.58 -10.06 -9.36
CA THR A 83 22.37 -10.85 -9.60
C THR A 83 21.37 -10.63 -8.48
N LEU A 84 20.14 -10.24 -8.85
CA LEU A 84 19.05 -9.99 -7.91
C LEU A 84 18.58 -11.29 -7.25
N GLY A 85 18.56 -11.35 -5.92
CA GLY A 85 18.25 -12.55 -5.14
C GLY A 85 16.81 -13.07 -5.31
N CYS A 86 15.87 -12.23 -5.75
CA CYS A 86 14.47 -12.64 -5.95
C CYS A 86 14.17 -13.17 -7.36
N THR A 87 14.89 -12.70 -8.38
CA THR A 87 14.57 -13.01 -9.77
C THR A 87 15.68 -13.73 -10.50
N GLY A 88 16.92 -13.72 -9.98
CA GLY A 88 18.08 -14.18 -10.70
C GLY A 88 18.51 -13.27 -11.85
N GLN A 89 17.87 -12.11 -12.03
CA GLN A 89 18.20 -11.17 -13.08
C GLN A 89 19.57 -10.54 -12.84
N ASN A 90 20.40 -10.49 -13.86
CA ASN A 90 21.65 -9.74 -13.84
C ASN A 90 21.39 -8.25 -14.07
N VAL A 91 22.02 -7.39 -13.27
CA VAL A 91 21.87 -5.91 -13.30
C VAL A 91 23.23 -5.20 -13.40
N LEU A 92 24.27 -5.90 -13.85
CA LEU A 92 25.60 -5.32 -14.12
C LEU A 92 25.59 -4.33 -15.30
N ASP A 93 24.50 -4.31 -16.08
CA ASP A 93 24.24 -3.34 -17.13
C ASP A 93 23.90 -1.93 -16.60
N GLY A 94 23.91 -1.74 -15.27
CA GLY A 94 23.58 -0.48 -14.62
C GLY A 94 22.09 -0.22 -14.45
N LYS A 95 21.24 -1.20 -14.70
CA LYS A 95 19.81 -1.08 -14.54
C LYS A 95 19.41 -1.05 -13.06
N THR A 96 18.90 0.08 -12.61
CA THR A 96 18.48 0.33 -11.21
C THR A 96 16.97 0.40 -11.02
N THR A 97 16.21 0.20 -12.12
CA THR A 97 14.74 0.28 -12.14
C THR A 97 14.12 -1.00 -12.67
N TYR A 98 12.85 -1.20 -12.34
CA TYR A 98 12.02 -2.32 -12.79
C TYR A 98 10.65 -1.78 -13.24
N ASN A 99 10.09 -2.35 -14.31
CA ASN A 99 8.75 -1.98 -14.76
C ASN A 99 7.71 -2.93 -14.15
N ASP A 100 7.09 -2.48 -13.06
CA ASP A 100 6.00 -3.20 -12.39
C ASP A 100 4.67 -3.00 -13.14
N LYS A 101 3.82 -4.02 -13.14
CA LYS A 101 2.54 -4.00 -13.88
C LYS A 101 1.55 -2.97 -13.36
N GLU A 102 1.57 -2.69 -12.04
CA GLU A 102 0.62 -1.78 -11.37
C GLU A 102 1.23 -0.40 -11.15
N TYR A 103 2.51 -0.34 -10.78
CA TYR A 103 3.19 0.89 -10.36
C TYR A 103 4.07 1.51 -11.45
N GLY A 104 4.19 0.85 -12.61
CA GLY A 104 5.06 1.31 -13.69
C GLY A 104 6.55 1.20 -13.34
N GLU A 105 7.36 2.17 -13.76
CA GLU A 105 8.79 2.17 -13.48
C GLU A 105 9.07 2.53 -12.03
N VAL A 106 9.66 1.60 -11.29
CA VAL A 106 9.99 1.72 -9.86
C VAL A 106 11.47 1.41 -9.63
N ARG A 107 12.04 1.93 -8.54
CA ARG A 107 13.43 1.63 -8.14
C ARG A 107 13.52 0.20 -7.61
N ILE A 108 14.72 -0.37 -7.61
CA ILE A 108 14.99 -1.71 -7.04
C ILE A 108 15.61 -1.54 -5.66
N VAL A 109 15.11 -2.32 -4.68
CA VAL A 109 15.69 -2.40 -3.33
C VAL A 109 15.90 -3.85 -2.91
N ALA A 110 16.95 -4.05 -2.10
CA ALA A 110 17.12 -5.25 -1.30
C ALA A 110 16.39 -5.09 0.04
N SER A 111 15.85 -6.19 0.56
CA SER A 111 15.20 -6.27 1.86
C SER A 111 15.48 -7.61 2.55
N SER A 112 15.05 -7.74 3.80
CA SER A 112 15.11 -9.00 4.54
C SER A 112 14.04 -10.00 4.06
N LEU A 113 14.11 -11.23 4.53
CA LEU A 113 13.11 -12.26 4.24
C LEU A 113 11.72 -11.96 4.80
N ARG A 114 11.59 -10.98 5.69
CA ARG A 114 10.28 -10.52 6.22
C ARG A 114 9.44 -9.84 5.14
N MET A 115 10.10 -9.20 4.17
CA MET A 115 9.43 -8.55 3.05
C MET A 115 9.44 -9.50 1.85
N PRO A 116 8.30 -10.03 1.40
CA PRO A 116 8.25 -10.91 0.23
C PRO A 116 8.85 -10.25 -1.03
N CYS A 117 9.44 -11.06 -1.90
CA CYS A 117 9.86 -10.59 -3.22
C CYS A 117 8.68 -10.03 -4.01
N GLY A 118 8.89 -8.92 -4.72
CA GLY A 118 7.84 -8.24 -5.46
C GLY A 118 7.03 -7.23 -4.62
N SER A 119 7.30 -7.12 -3.31
CA SER A 119 6.66 -6.09 -2.47
C SER A 119 7.01 -4.70 -2.96
N ILE A 120 6.04 -3.80 -2.92
CA ILE A 120 6.21 -2.38 -3.25
C ILE A 120 6.27 -1.58 -1.97
N VAL A 121 7.30 -0.75 -1.88
CA VAL A 121 7.51 0.18 -0.77
C VAL A 121 7.63 1.60 -1.28
N GLU A 122 7.24 2.55 -0.45
CA GLU A 122 7.40 3.97 -0.74
C GLU A 122 8.10 4.66 0.43
N PHE A 123 9.12 5.45 0.12
CA PHE A 123 9.88 6.20 1.10
C PHE A 123 10.33 7.56 0.55
N LYS A 124 10.71 8.46 1.45
CA LYS A 124 11.29 9.74 1.10
C LYS A 124 12.78 9.76 1.43
N LEU A 125 13.59 10.19 0.48
CA LEU A 125 15.02 10.39 0.64
C LEU A 125 15.42 11.69 -0.04
N ASP A 126 15.41 12.78 0.73
CA ASP A 126 15.57 14.17 0.24
C ASP A 126 16.88 14.39 -0.53
N ARG A 127 17.93 13.58 -0.26
CA ARG A 127 19.20 13.64 -1.00
C ARG A 127 19.09 13.18 -2.45
N ILE A 128 18.07 12.40 -2.80
CA ILE A 128 17.88 11.82 -4.13
C ILE A 128 16.69 12.45 -4.84
N SER A 129 15.59 12.71 -4.12
CA SER A 129 14.36 13.20 -4.73
C SER A 129 13.52 14.01 -3.73
N ASP A 130 12.93 15.12 -4.21
CA ASP A 130 11.94 15.89 -3.48
C ASP A 130 10.59 15.17 -3.39
N LYS A 131 10.37 14.16 -4.26
CA LYS A 131 9.15 13.34 -4.28
C LYS A 131 9.40 12.00 -3.61
N PRO A 132 8.36 11.34 -3.07
CA PRO A 132 8.46 9.96 -2.61
C PRO A 132 9.00 9.05 -3.72
N ILE A 133 9.84 8.10 -3.32
CA ILE A 133 10.43 7.09 -4.19
C ILE A 133 9.66 5.80 -4.00
N THR A 134 9.06 5.30 -5.07
CA THR A 134 8.45 3.97 -5.10
C THR A 134 9.50 2.95 -5.53
N ALA A 135 9.59 1.85 -4.79
CA ALA A 135 10.58 0.81 -5.05
C ALA A 135 9.98 -0.59 -4.89
N ILE A 136 10.54 -1.55 -5.63
CA ILE A 136 10.18 -2.96 -5.57
C ILE A 136 11.29 -3.78 -4.90
N VAL A 137 10.90 -4.70 -4.04
CA VAL A 137 11.83 -5.65 -3.40
C VAL A 137 12.16 -6.76 -4.38
N LEU A 138 13.34 -6.69 -5.01
CA LEU A 138 13.83 -7.72 -5.94
C LEU A 138 15.16 -8.33 -5.49
N ASP A 139 15.75 -7.83 -4.41
CA ASP A 139 17.02 -8.33 -3.93
C ASP A 139 17.00 -8.64 -2.42
N ARG A 140 18.05 -9.28 -1.95
CA ARG A 140 18.26 -9.75 -0.57
C ARG A 140 19.61 -9.27 -0.06
N GLY A 141 19.87 -9.46 1.24
CA GLY A 141 21.16 -9.17 1.84
C GLY A 141 21.13 -8.25 3.03
N VAL A 142 19.94 -7.69 3.35
CA VAL A 142 19.76 -6.88 4.56
C VAL A 142 18.94 -7.59 5.63
N THR A 143 18.98 -7.08 6.84
CA THR A 143 18.32 -7.69 8.00
C THR A 143 17.26 -6.74 8.60
N GLY A 144 16.33 -7.33 9.37
CA GLY A 144 15.30 -6.56 10.07
C GLY A 144 14.37 -5.83 9.14
N THR A 145 14.20 -4.52 9.39
CA THR A 145 13.37 -3.58 8.59
C THR A 145 14.21 -2.68 7.69
N SER A 146 15.50 -2.94 7.55
CA SER A 146 16.38 -2.15 6.70
C SER A 146 16.12 -2.40 5.21
N LEU A 147 16.41 -1.40 4.41
CA LEU A 147 16.39 -1.44 2.94
C LEU A 147 17.77 -1.09 2.39
N ASP A 148 18.10 -1.62 1.21
CA ASP A 148 19.29 -1.25 0.48
C ASP A 148 18.93 -0.90 -0.96
N LEU A 149 19.17 0.34 -1.37
CA LEU A 149 18.75 0.88 -2.66
C LEU A 149 19.80 0.55 -3.72
N LEU A 150 19.39 -0.15 -4.78
CA LEU A 150 20.26 -0.39 -5.93
C LEU A 150 20.52 0.93 -6.68
N VAL A 151 21.80 1.24 -6.84
CA VAL A 151 22.26 2.45 -7.53
C VAL A 151 23.33 2.11 -8.55
N GLU A 152 23.68 3.08 -9.38
CA GLU A 152 24.54 2.91 -10.56
C GLU A 152 25.97 2.52 -10.19
N ASN A 153 26.49 3.03 -9.05
CA ASN A 153 27.86 2.80 -8.62
C ASN A 153 28.04 3.11 -7.13
N GLU A 154 29.18 2.66 -6.56
CA GLU A 154 29.49 2.85 -5.14
C GLU A 154 29.68 4.32 -4.75
N PHE A 155 30.22 5.14 -5.66
CA PHE A 155 30.38 6.57 -5.40
C PHE A 155 29.02 7.24 -5.17
N TYR A 156 28.02 6.90 -5.99
CA TYR A 156 26.66 7.37 -5.81
C TYR A 156 26.05 6.85 -4.50
N ALA A 157 26.25 5.56 -4.19
CA ALA A 157 25.78 4.95 -2.95
C ALA A 157 26.27 5.72 -1.71
N ILE A 158 27.55 6.05 -1.65
CA ILE A 158 28.18 6.72 -0.51
C ILE A 158 27.74 8.19 -0.42
N ASN A 159 27.77 8.93 -1.51
CA ASN A 159 27.60 10.39 -1.49
C ASN A 159 26.14 10.83 -1.52
N ASN A 160 25.26 10.10 -2.21
CA ASN A 160 23.87 10.48 -2.41
C ASN A 160 22.91 9.71 -1.49
N VAL A 161 23.15 8.44 -1.22
CA VAL A 161 22.31 7.64 -0.31
C VAL A 161 22.86 7.72 1.10
N GLY A 162 24.09 7.23 1.31
CA GLY A 162 24.69 7.06 2.63
C GLY A 162 23.94 6.03 3.47
N ARG A 163 23.90 6.24 4.78
CA ARG A 163 23.03 5.51 5.72
C ARG A 163 22.12 6.51 6.41
N VAL A 164 20.82 6.32 6.27
CA VAL A 164 19.80 7.21 6.82
C VAL A 164 18.70 6.36 7.44
N ASN A 165 18.24 6.74 8.63
CA ASN A 165 17.05 6.13 9.23
C ASN A 165 15.81 6.78 8.62
N ILE A 166 14.93 5.95 8.04
CA ILE A 166 13.71 6.39 7.37
C ILE A 166 12.50 5.64 7.89
N THR A 167 11.33 6.24 7.72
CA THR A 167 10.05 5.51 7.75
C THR A 167 9.61 5.30 6.31
N TYR A 168 9.22 4.08 5.98
CA TYR A 168 8.70 3.73 4.67
C TYR A 168 7.36 3.01 4.78
N ASN A 169 6.52 3.23 3.80
CA ASN A 169 5.22 2.61 3.65
C ASN A 169 5.32 1.36 2.77
N VAL A 170 4.52 0.34 3.10
CA VAL A 170 4.30 -0.81 2.22
C VAL A 170 3.00 -0.59 1.48
N LEU A 171 3.05 -0.60 0.16
CA LEU A 171 1.88 -0.41 -0.71
C LEU A 171 1.32 -1.74 -1.21
N ARG A 172 2.17 -2.77 -1.31
CA ARG A 172 1.82 -4.13 -1.73
C ARG A 172 2.81 -5.15 -1.18
N TYR A 173 2.34 -6.28 -0.68
CA TYR A 173 3.17 -7.43 -0.38
C TYR A 173 3.20 -8.40 -1.56
N GLY A 174 4.41 -8.82 -1.97
CA GLY A 174 4.59 -9.74 -3.11
C GLY A 174 4.26 -9.13 -4.46
N TYR A 175 4.09 -9.97 -5.47
CA TYR A 175 3.86 -9.55 -6.85
C TYR A 175 2.39 -9.25 -7.18
N ASN A 176 1.47 -9.67 -6.35
CA ASN A 176 0.04 -9.44 -6.54
C ASN A 176 -0.55 -8.79 -5.29
N ARG A 177 -1.40 -7.80 -5.48
CA ARG A 177 -2.16 -7.22 -4.38
C ARG A 177 -3.09 -8.31 -3.82
N GLN A 178 -2.98 -8.58 -2.53
CA GLN A 178 -3.96 -9.44 -1.85
C GLN A 178 -5.20 -8.59 -1.60
N VAL A 179 -6.29 -8.91 -2.29
CA VAL A 179 -7.61 -8.29 -2.15
C VAL A 179 -8.35 -8.98 -1.00
#